data_1849dbb8847aca107579124999f731a3
#
_entry.id   1849dbb8847aca107579124999f731a3
#
_cell.length_a   1.000
_cell.length_b   1.000
_cell.length_c   1.000
_cell.angle_alpha   90.00
_cell.angle_beta   90.00
_cell.angle_gamma   90.00
#
_symmetry.space_group_name_H-M   'P 1'
#
loop_
_entity.id
_entity.type
_entity.pdbx_description
1 polymer ?
#
loop_
_entity_poly.entity_id
_entity_poly.type
_entity_poly.pdbx_seq_one_letter_code
_entity_poly.pdbx_strand_id
1 'polypeptide(L)'
;MIKIKKDGFTLSEVLITLAVVGTLAVMVLPGLIKDANNKAMVTLLQSTLSNISSAIQTEVVNTRTSNLEDTDIIKNPEAFFKKYLDVKRVCTNANPCMYTSTNSDSKYKNYNTLNGGTISASSYNTTILLNTGVAVGVQGNTIAIDLNGLSDPNTVGIDRWIFDIQKKTDLNADPPTHAGEMGGRESYKNASKATLKSNCRGGIAPACYTLLERSGFDPDYINK
;
A
#
# COMPACT_ATOMS: atom_id res chain seq x y z
N MET A 1 -65.87 15.89 6.95
CA MET A 1 -64.65 16.01 7.81
C MET A 1 -64.13 14.62 8.07
N ILE A 2 -63.04 14.23 7.39
CA ILE A 2 -62.42 12.88 7.57
C ILE A 2 -61.55 12.94 8.83
N LYS A 3 -61.96 12.20 9.88
CA LYS A 3 -61.13 12.01 11.08
C LYS A 3 -59.99 11.05 10.74
N ILE A 4 -58.78 11.55 10.57
CA ILE A 4 -57.56 10.73 10.45
C ILE A 4 -57.30 10.19 11.84
N LYS A 5 -57.43 8.88 12.03
CA LYS A 5 -57.08 8.17 13.24
C LYS A 5 -55.52 8.14 13.30
N LYS A 6 -54.95 8.80 14.29
CA LYS A 6 -53.48 8.72 14.55
C LYS A 6 -53.24 7.51 15.43
N ASP A 7 -52.90 6.39 14.83
CA ASP A 7 -52.41 5.22 15.57
C ASP A 7 -50.96 5.45 15.95
N GLY A 8 -50.68 5.52 17.24
CA GLY A 8 -49.32 5.63 17.77
C GLY A 8 -48.71 4.25 17.96
N PHE A 9 -47.37 4.14 17.82
CA PHE A 9 -46.64 2.91 18.07
C PHE A 9 -46.70 2.54 19.56
N THR A 10 -46.82 1.25 19.86
CA THR A 10 -46.70 0.73 21.22
C THR A 10 -45.24 0.68 21.68
N LEU A 11 -45.01 0.78 22.99
CA LEU A 11 -43.66 0.68 23.55
C LEU A 11 -43.00 -0.67 23.20
N SER A 12 -43.77 -1.74 23.15
CA SER A 12 -43.28 -3.08 22.79
C SER A 12 -42.83 -3.17 21.32
N GLU A 13 -43.57 -2.55 20.37
CA GLU A 13 -43.19 -2.50 18.97
C GLU A 13 -41.89 -1.76 18.77
N VAL A 14 -41.66 -0.63 19.47
CA VAL A 14 -40.43 0.13 19.40
C VAL A 14 -39.26 -0.67 19.98
N LEU A 15 -39.47 -1.36 21.11
CA LEU A 15 -38.43 -2.18 21.75
C LEU A 15 -38.02 -3.37 20.87
N ILE A 16 -38.99 -4.07 20.25
CA ILE A 16 -38.71 -5.21 19.37
C ILE A 16 -37.97 -4.73 18.11
N THR A 17 -38.40 -3.64 17.50
CA THR A 17 -37.74 -3.09 16.30
C THR A 17 -36.32 -2.64 16.60
N LEU A 18 -36.07 -1.97 17.72
CA LEU A 18 -34.70 -1.59 18.13
C LEU A 18 -33.82 -2.80 18.39
N ALA A 19 -34.35 -3.86 19.05
CA ALA A 19 -33.60 -5.08 19.27
C ALA A 19 -33.20 -5.77 17.96
N VAL A 20 -34.14 -5.90 17.01
CA VAL A 20 -33.88 -6.50 15.69
C VAL A 20 -32.89 -5.67 14.88
N VAL A 21 -33.07 -4.35 14.79
CA VAL A 21 -32.15 -3.46 14.07
C VAL A 21 -30.76 -3.48 14.72
N GLY A 22 -30.67 -3.48 16.06
CA GLY A 22 -29.41 -3.54 16.78
C GLY A 22 -28.64 -4.84 16.49
N THR A 23 -29.31 -6.01 16.49
CA THR A 23 -28.66 -7.28 16.19
C THR A 23 -28.19 -7.37 14.74
N LEU A 24 -28.99 -6.90 13.77
CA LEU A 24 -28.60 -6.84 12.36
C LEU A 24 -27.41 -5.91 12.14
N ALA A 25 -27.39 -4.75 12.79
CA ALA A 25 -26.30 -3.80 12.67
C ALA A 25 -24.97 -4.40 13.15
N VAL A 26 -24.94 -5.08 14.30
CA VAL A 26 -23.72 -5.73 14.83
C VAL A 26 -23.19 -6.81 13.88
N MET A 27 -24.03 -7.51 13.16
CA MET A 27 -23.62 -8.55 12.22
C MET A 27 -23.09 -8.00 10.89
N VAL A 28 -23.64 -6.90 10.40
CA VAL A 28 -23.36 -6.37 9.06
C VAL A 28 -22.24 -5.32 9.08
N LEU A 29 -22.20 -4.43 10.09
CA LEU A 29 -21.27 -3.30 10.13
C LEU A 29 -19.79 -3.69 10.06
N PRO A 30 -19.28 -4.75 10.75
CA PRO A 30 -17.87 -5.11 10.68
C PRO A 30 -17.40 -5.44 9.26
N GLY A 31 -18.24 -6.14 8.48
CA GLY A 31 -17.94 -6.47 7.08
C GLY A 31 -17.85 -5.22 6.21
N LEU A 32 -18.84 -4.33 6.31
CA LEU A 32 -18.87 -3.08 5.53
C LEU A 32 -17.69 -2.16 5.86
N ILE A 33 -17.31 -2.05 7.14
CA ILE A 33 -16.16 -1.24 7.56
C ILE A 33 -14.86 -1.81 6.99
N LYS A 34 -14.68 -3.14 7.04
CA LYS A 34 -13.51 -3.79 6.46
C LYS A 34 -13.39 -3.55 4.96
N ASP A 35 -14.48 -3.71 4.21
CA ASP A 35 -14.49 -3.49 2.77
C ASP A 35 -14.22 -2.01 2.41
N ALA A 36 -14.80 -1.08 3.17
CA ALA A 36 -14.53 0.35 3.00
C ALA A 36 -13.06 0.68 3.26
N ASN A 37 -12.46 0.12 4.33
CA ASN A 37 -11.06 0.32 4.65
C ASN A 37 -10.13 -0.26 3.57
N ASN A 38 -10.41 -1.46 3.08
CA ASN A 38 -9.63 -2.08 2.00
C ASN A 38 -9.67 -1.23 0.71
N LYS A 39 -10.83 -0.72 0.33
CA LYS A 39 -10.97 0.20 -0.81
C LYS A 39 -10.18 1.49 -0.60
N ALA A 40 -10.26 2.08 0.59
CA ALA A 40 -9.52 3.30 0.93
C ALA A 40 -8.00 3.06 0.85
N MET A 41 -7.49 1.94 1.36
CA MET A 41 -6.07 1.57 1.30
C MET A 41 -5.59 1.39 -0.15
N VAL A 42 -6.35 0.69 -0.99
CA VAL A 42 -5.99 0.52 -2.42
C VAL A 42 -6.01 1.86 -3.15
N THR A 43 -7.00 2.72 -2.89
CA THR A 43 -7.05 4.07 -3.48
C THR A 43 -5.87 4.93 -3.04
N LEU A 44 -5.50 4.88 -1.75
CA LEU A 44 -4.33 5.59 -1.23
C LEU A 44 -3.04 5.06 -1.86
N LEU A 45 -2.91 3.74 -2.03
CA LEU A 45 -1.79 3.13 -2.74
C LEU A 45 -1.69 3.64 -4.17
N GLN A 46 -2.78 3.60 -4.94
CA GLN A 46 -2.80 4.07 -6.33
C GLN A 46 -2.40 5.55 -6.43
N SER A 47 -2.96 6.41 -5.57
CA SER A 47 -2.61 7.83 -5.52
C SER A 47 -1.13 8.03 -5.19
N THR A 48 -0.61 7.31 -4.20
CA THR A 48 0.81 7.38 -3.80
C THR A 48 1.73 6.91 -4.93
N LEU A 49 1.40 5.78 -5.57
CA LEU A 49 2.13 5.26 -6.73
C LEU A 49 2.16 6.27 -7.87
N SER A 50 1.01 6.85 -8.21
CA SER A 50 0.91 7.87 -9.27
C SER A 50 1.80 9.09 -8.98
N ASN A 51 1.79 9.59 -7.74
CA ASN A 51 2.60 10.74 -7.33
C ASN A 51 4.10 10.43 -7.40
N ILE A 52 4.52 9.26 -6.88
CA ILE A 52 5.93 8.84 -6.92
C ILE A 52 6.37 8.60 -8.37
N SER A 53 5.55 7.92 -9.18
CA SER A 53 5.85 7.68 -10.60
C SER A 53 6.02 8.99 -11.37
N SER A 54 5.10 9.94 -11.19
CA SER A 54 5.18 11.26 -11.83
C SER A 54 6.43 12.02 -11.40
N ALA A 55 6.81 11.95 -10.12
CA ALA A 55 8.03 12.57 -9.60
C ALA A 55 9.28 11.95 -10.25
N ILE A 56 9.35 10.62 -10.35
CA ILE A 56 10.46 9.91 -10.98
C ILE A 56 10.57 10.26 -12.47
N GLN A 57 9.45 10.24 -13.20
CA GLN A 57 9.45 10.60 -14.62
C GLN A 57 9.89 12.05 -14.83
N THR A 58 9.43 12.96 -13.97
CA THR A 58 9.87 14.37 -14.01
C THR A 58 11.37 14.48 -13.77
N GLU A 59 11.93 13.74 -12.84
CA GLU A 59 13.37 13.72 -12.55
C GLU A 59 14.16 13.16 -13.73
N VAL A 60 13.74 12.02 -14.32
CA VAL A 60 14.37 11.42 -15.49
C VAL A 60 14.42 12.40 -16.67
N VAL A 61 13.31 13.10 -16.93
CA VAL A 61 13.24 14.14 -17.98
C VAL A 61 14.16 15.32 -17.67
N ASN A 62 14.17 15.82 -16.43
CA ASN A 62 14.99 16.96 -16.02
C ASN A 62 16.48 16.66 -16.08
N THR A 63 16.89 15.44 -15.71
CA THR A 63 18.28 14.99 -15.79
C THR A 63 18.69 14.56 -17.20
N ARG A 64 17.73 14.44 -18.14
CA ARG A 64 17.95 13.97 -19.53
C ARG A 64 18.72 12.66 -19.58
N THR A 65 18.44 11.76 -18.64
CA THR A 65 19.11 10.45 -18.55
C THR A 65 18.22 9.32 -19.06
N SER A 66 18.85 8.27 -19.54
CA SER A 66 18.22 6.96 -19.81
C SER A 66 18.53 5.92 -18.71
N ASN A 67 19.21 6.35 -17.64
CA ASN A 67 19.64 5.50 -16.53
C ASN A 67 19.19 6.10 -15.19
N LEU A 68 18.39 5.34 -14.44
CA LEU A 68 17.90 5.74 -13.13
C LEU A 68 19.03 6.04 -12.11
N GLU A 69 20.21 5.42 -12.29
CA GLU A 69 21.37 5.63 -11.40
C GLU A 69 21.91 7.07 -11.45
N ASP A 70 21.55 7.86 -12.49
CA ASP A 70 21.94 9.25 -12.61
C ASP A 70 21.02 10.21 -11.86
N THR A 71 19.88 9.74 -11.39
CA THR A 71 18.84 10.53 -10.73
C THR A 71 19.02 10.61 -9.21
N ASP A 72 18.41 11.64 -8.59
CA ASP A 72 18.46 11.83 -7.14
C ASP A 72 17.70 10.76 -6.37
N ILE A 73 16.70 10.10 -6.97
CA ILE A 73 16.00 8.99 -6.28
C ILE A 73 16.98 7.87 -5.87
N ILE A 74 18.06 7.68 -6.60
CA ILE A 74 19.11 6.70 -6.27
C ILE A 74 20.25 7.35 -5.47
N LYS A 75 20.73 8.53 -5.91
CA LYS A 75 21.92 9.18 -5.31
C LYS A 75 21.60 9.83 -3.97
N ASN A 76 20.44 10.50 -3.89
CA ASN A 76 20.01 11.25 -2.70
C ASN A 76 18.48 11.19 -2.55
N PRO A 77 17.91 10.02 -2.16
CA PRO A 77 16.46 9.86 -2.04
C PRO A 77 15.78 10.90 -1.16
N GLU A 78 16.45 11.37 -0.11
CA GLU A 78 15.90 12.41 0.78
C GLU A 78 15.66 13.72 0.02
N ALA A 79 16.65 14.19 -0.76
CA ALA A 79 16.53 15.39 -1.56
C ALA A 79 15.46 15.23 -2.65
N PHE A 80 15.41 14.07 -3.30
CA PHE A 80 14.39 13.74 -4.29
C PHE A 80 12.99 13.89 -3.70
N PHE A 81 12.70 13.23 -2.58
CA PHE A 81 11.38 13.25 -1.98
C PHE A 81 10.99 14.65 -1.49
N LYS A 82 11.91 15.38 -0.87
CA LYS A 82 11.68 16.77 -0.43
C LYS A 82 11.39 17.73 -1.60
N LYS A 83 11.95 17.44 -2.76
CA LYS A 83 11.76 18.26 -3.98
C LYS A 83 10.41 18.04 -4.64
N TYR A 84 9.93 16.80 -4.66
CA TYR A 84 8.79 16.40 -5.47
C TYR A 84 7.53 16.03 -4.68
N LEU A 85 7.67 15.69 -3.39
CA LEU A 85 6.56 15.24 -2.56
C LEU A 85 6.48 16.04 -1.26
N ASP A 86 5.29 16.03 -0.66
CA ASP A 86 5.02 16.70 0.61
C ASP A 86 5.53 15.83 1.79
N VAL A 87 6.80 16.03 2.16
CA VAL A 87 7.50 15.27 3.20
C VAL A 87 7.23 15.87 4.57
N LYS A 88 6.66 15.09 5.48
CA LYS A 88 6.48 15.44 6.89
C LYS A 88 7.79 15.36 7.66
N ARG A 89 8.53 14.25 7.50
CA ARG A 89 9.84 14.05 8.13
C ARG A 89 10.64 12.95 7.46
N VAL A 90 11.96 13.00 7.61
CA VAL A 90 12.87 11.89 7.36
C VAL A 90 12.94 11.04 8.64
N CYS A 91 12.95 9.74 8.52
CA CYS A 91 12.88 8.81 9.63
C CYS A 91 14.24 8.20 9.92
N THR A 92 14.47 7.82 11.16
CA THR A 92 15.72 7.19 11.63
C THR A 92 15.40 5.88 12.34
N ASN A 93 16.42 5.06 12.59
CA ASN A 93 16.25 3.82 13.35
C ASN A 93 15.75 4.04 14.78
N ALA A 94 16.07 5.19 15.38
CA ALA A 94 15.58 5.59 16.72
C ALA A 94 14.16 6.21 16.68
N ASN A 95 13.77 6.80 15.54
CA ASN A 95 12.44 7.39 15.34
C ASN A 95 11.86 6.89 13.99
N PRO A 96 11.47 5.61 13.93
CA PRO A 96 11.01 5.00 12.70
C PRO A 96 9.64 5.55 12.25
N CYS A 97 9.33 5.36 10.99
CA CYS A 97 8.00 5.63 10.42
C CYS A 97 7.43 4.44 9.68
N MET A 98 8.20 3.39 9.52
CA MET A 98 7.79 2.09 9.02
C MET A 98 8.66 0.99 9.63
N TYR A 99 8.26 -0.24 9.48
CA TYR A 99 9.03 -1.38 9.95
C TYR A 99 10.26 -1.60 9.07
N THR A 100 11.44 -1.69 9.69
CA THR A 100 12.71 -2.03 9.01
C THR A 100 13.54 -2.97 9.88
N SER A 101 14.38 -3.80 9.27
CA SER A 101 15.27 -4.70 9.99
C SER A 101 16.30 -3.97 10.87
N THR A 102 16.59 -2.70 10.56
CA THR A 102 17.56 -1.85 11.23
C THR A 102 16.96 -0.99 12.34
N ASN A 103 15.64 -1.02 12.58
CA ASN A 103 15.04 -0.28 13.68
C ASN A 103 15.67 -0.65 15.02
N SER A 104 15.85 0.33 15.90
CA SER A 104 16.41 0.14 17.24
C SER A 104 15.47 -0.72 18.12
N ASP A 105 14.16 -0.54 18.00
CA ASP A 105 13.16 -1.32 18.71
C ASP A 105 12.80 -2.58 17.90
N SER A 106 12.88 -3.74 18.55
CA SER A 106 12.53 -5.04 17.95
C SER A 106 11.06 -5.14 17.53
N LYS A 107 10.17 -4.37 18.15
CA LYS A 107 8.75 -4.29 17.81
C LYS A 107 8.52 -3.92 16.34
N TYR A 108 9.41 -3.11 15.76
CA TYR A 108 9.27 -2.57 14.40
C TYR A 108 10.15 -3.28 13.38
N LYS A 109 10.46 -4.57 13.61
CA LYS A 109 11.33 -5.37 12.72
C LYS A 109 10.60 -6.39 11.86
N ASN A 110 9.36 -6.74 12.19
CA ASN A 110 8.62 -7.79 11.50
C ASN A 110 7.22 -7.33 11.09
N TYR A 111 6.85 -7.62 9.85
CA TYR A 111 5.49 -7.47 9.34
C TYR A 111 4.69 -8.74 9.52
N ASN A 112 3.38 -8.61 9.68
CA ASN A 112 2.45 -9.73 9.61
C ASN A 112 2.31 -10.23 8.16
N THR A 113 1.94 -11.50 8.01
CA THR A 113 1.63 -12.10 6.72
C THR A 113 0.14 -12.50 6.65
N LEU A 114 -0.41 -12.62 5.45
CA LEU A 114 -1.82 -12.95 5.25
C LEU A 114 -2.19 -14.39 5.70
N ASN A 115 -1.22 -15.25 5.94
CA ASN A 115 -1.42 -16.60 6.50
C ASN A 115 -1.25 -16.67 8.03
N GLY A 116 -1.13 -15.51 8.71
CA GLY A 116 -1.03 -15.42 10.17
C GLY A 116 0.38 -15.59 10.75
N GLY A 117 1.41 -15.67 9.89
CA GLY A 117 2.82 -15.65 10.31
C GLY A 117 3.39 -14.24 10.35
N THR A 118 4.71 -14.17 10.50
CA THR A 118 5.48 -12.93 10.42
C THR A 118 6.66 -13.07 9.46
N ILE A 119 7.09 -11.94 8.90
CA ILE A 119 8.28 -11.86 8.04
C ILE A 119 9.13 -10.67 8.45
N SER A 120 10.44 -10.83 8.44
CA SER A 120 11.37 -9.74 8.74
C SER A 120 11.25 -8.62 7.69
N ALA A 121 11.21 -7.39 8.17
CA ALA A 121 11.25 -6.22 7.32
C ALA A 121 12.61 -6.11 6.61
N SER A 122 12.62 -5.47 5.44
CA SER A 122 13.86 -5.14 4.73
C SER A 122 14.58 -3.96 5.39
N SER A 123 15.87 -3.78 5.09
CA SER A 123 16.58 -2.53 5.37
C SER A 123 16.34 -1.52 4.23
N TYR A 124 16.43 -0.23 4.53
CA TYR A 124 16.33 0.86 3.55
C TYR A 124 17.42 1.88 3.80
N ASN A 125 17.97 2.45 2.72
CA ASN A 125 18.95 3.54 2.80
C ASN A 125 18.30 4.80 3.35
N THR A 126 17.06 5.05 2.96
CA THR A 126 16.28 6.21 3.39
C THR A 126 14.84 5.78 3.64
N THR A 127 14.26 6.25 4.75
CA THR A 127 12.82 6.12 5.04
C THR A 127 12.24 7.49 5.34
N ILE A 128 11.05 7.75 4.79
CA ILE A 128 10.42 9.06 4.78
C ILE A 128 8.94 8.90 5.14
N LEU A 129 8.43 9.81 5.94
CA LEU A 129 7.01 9.94 6.21
C LEU A 129 6.44 11.11 5.41
N LEU A 130 5.44 10.87 4.60
CA LEU A 130 4.68 11.88 3.88
C LEU A 130 3.61 12.52 4.77
N ASN A 131 3.13 13.72 4.43
CA ASN A 131 2.04 14.37 5.16
C ASN A 131 0.71 13.62 5.05
N THR A 132 0.55 12.76 4.06
CA THR A 132 -0.58 11.81 3.95
C THR A 132 -0.58 10.71 5.00
N GLY A 133 0.51 10.56 5.79
CA GLY A 133 0.71 9.46 6.73
C GLY A 133 1.37 8.22 6.13
N VAL A 134 1.57 8.20 4.82
CA VAL A 134 2.27 7.11 4.11
C VAL A 134 3.77 7.19 4.39
N ALA A 135 4.36 6.05 4.74
CA ALA A 135 5.80 5.91 4.84
C ALA A 135 6.37 5.26 3.58
N VAL A 136 7.52 5.77 3.13
CA VAL A 136 8.23 5.29 1.94
C VAL A 136 9.66 4.94 2.32
N GLY A 137 10.11 3.74 1.93
CA GLY A 137 11.48 3.29 2.08
C GLY A 137 12.12 3.07 0.70
N VAL A 138 13.38 3.47 0.55
CA VAL A 138 14.13 3.30 -0.71
C VAL A 138 15.41 2.53 -0.45
N GLN A 139 15.68 1.54 -1.32
CA GLN A 139 16.94 0.81 -1.36
C GLN A 139 17.30 0.48 -2.82
N GLY A 140 18.26 1.23 -3.36
CA GLY A 140 18.58 1.14 -4.78
C GLY A 140 17.35 1.45 -5.64
N ASN A 141 17.00 0.57 -6.56
CA ASN A 141 15.81 0.73 -7.39
C ASN A 141 14.52 0.09 -6.80
N THR A 142 14.57 -0.33 -5.55
CA THR A 142 13.39 -0.88 -4.85
C THR A 142 12.75 0.19 -3.99
N ILE A 143 11.44 0.37 -4.13
CA ILE A 143 10.62 1.21 -3.27
C ILE A 143 9.68 0.34 -2.46
N ALA A 144 9.58 0.69 -1.20
CA ALA A 144 8.63 0.14 -0.27
C ALA A 144 7.65 1.22 0.17
N ILE A 145 6.38 0.91 0.19
CA ILE A 145 5.32 1.76 0.71
C ILE A 145 4.65 1.08 1.89
N ASP A 146 4.43 1.84 2.94
CA ASP A 146 3.62 1.48 4.09
C ASP A 146 2.55 2.57 4.25
N LEU A 147 1.29 2.21 4.03
CA LEU A 147 0.21 3.17 3.83
C LEU A 147 -0.23 3.89 5.11
N ASN A 148 0.05 3.31 6.27
CA ASN A 148 -0.32 3.85 7.58
C ASN A 148 0.87 3.87 8.56
N GLY A 149 2.08 3.61 8.06
CA GLY A 149 3.33 3.67 8.81
C GLY A 149 3.42 2.61 9.90
N LEU A 150 3.50 3.03 11.16
CA LEU A 150 3.61 2.11 12.31
C LEU A 150 2.25 1.61 12.84
N SER A 151 1.15 2.07 12.27
CA SER A 151 -0.21 1.70 12.71
C SER A 151 -0.60 0.33 12.16
N ASP A 152 -1.41 -0.42 12.95
CA ASP A 152 -1.94 -1.71 12.48
C ASP A 152 -2.80 -1.55 11.20
N PRO A 153 -2.82 -2.59 10.36
CA PRO A 153 -2.48 -4.00 10.65
C PRO A 153 -1.03 -4.42 10.39
N ASN A 154 -0.14 -3.57 9.86
CA ASN A 154 1.26 -3.86 9.52
C ASN A 154 1.43 -5.21 8.80
N THR A 155 0.67 -5.41 7.75
CA THR A 155 0.52 -6.69 7.05
C THR A 155 0.91 -6.56 5.58
N VAL A 156 1.82 -7.41 5.14
CA VAL A 156 2.22 -7.47 3.73
C VAL A 156 1.02 -7.82 2.86
N GLY A 157 0.76 -6.99 1.84
CA GLY A 157 -0.38 -7.13 0.93
C GLY A 157 -1.66 -6.45 1.41
N ILE A 158 -1.64 -5.73 2.55
CA ILE A 158 -2.73 -4.85 2.99
C ILE A 158 -2.26 -3.40 3.01
N ASP A 159 -1.31 -3.07 3.87
CA ASP A 159 -0.72 -1.73 4.01
C ASP A 159 0.75 -1.66 3.57
N ARG A 160 1.42 -2.82 3.46
CA ARG A 160 2.82 -2.92 3.08
C ARG A 160 3.00 -3.48 1.67
N TRP A 161 3.68 -2.69 0.82
CA TRP A 161 3.90 -2.98 -0.60
C TRP A 161 5.35 -2.77 -0.99
N ILE A 162 5.86 -3.56 -1.94
CA ILE A 162 7.20 -3.40 -2.53
C ILE A 162 7.09 -3.54 -4.04
N PHE A 163 7.76 -2.66 -4.75
CA PHE A 163 7.89 -2.68 -6.20
C PHE A 163 9.27 -2.19 -6.61
N ASP A 164 9.64 -2.50 -7.82
CA ASP A 164 10.92 -2.10 -8.39
C ASP A 164 10.71 -1.00 -9.44
N ILE A 165 11.73 -0.15 -9.59
CA ILE A 165 11.79 0.88 -10.64
C ILE A 165 12.73 0.38 -11.73
N GLN A 166 12.33 0.52 -12.99
CA GLN A 166 13.14 0.17 -14.14
C GLN A 166 14.42 1.03 -14.19
N LYS A 167 15.58 0.38 -14.19
CA LYS A 167 16.86 1.08 -14.09
C LYS A 167 17.26 1.79 -15.36
N LYS A 168 17.00 1.17 -16.52
CA LYS A 168 17.44 1.66 -17.82
C LYS A 168 16.31 1.60 -18.84
N THR A 169 16.36 2.52 -19.78
CA THR A 169 15.56 2.44 -20.99
C THR A 169 16.10 1.32 -21.89
N ASP A 170 15.23 0.39 -22.28
CA ASP A 170 15.51 -0.65 -23.27
C ASP A 170 14.37 -0.67 -24.29
N LEU A 171 14.63 -0.07 -25.44
CA LEU A 171 13.67 0.02 -26.54
C LEU A 171 13.60 -1.28 -27.37
N ASN A 172 14.53 -2.21 -27.16
CA ASN A 172 14.54 -3.52 -27.80
C ASN A 172 13.83 -4.60 -26.97
N ALA A 173 13.44 -4.28 -25.72
CA ALA A 173 12.62 -5.17 -24.91
C ALA A 173 11.21 -5.30 -25.49
N ASP A 174 10.54 -6.42 -25.23
CA ASP A 174 9.15 -6.66 -25.63
C ASP A 174 8.28 -6.93 -24.39
N PRO A 175 7.44 -5.97 -23.98
CA PRO A 175 7.33 -4.58 -24.48
C PRO A 175 8.56 -3.71 -24.16
N PRO A 176 8.82 -2.62 -24.89
CA PRO A 176 9.86 -1.65 -24.55
C PRO A 176 9.69 -1.12 -23.12
N THR A 177 10.81 -0.86 -22.45
CA THR A 177 10.84 -0.35 -21.06
C THR A 177 11.58 0.98 -21.00
N HIS A 178 11.18 1.85 -20.05
CA HIS A 178 11.81 3.14 -19.85
C HIS A 178 12.34 3.27 -18.42
N ALA A 179 13.49 3.94 -18.28
CA ALA A 179 14.04 4.25 -16.98
C ALA A 179 13.01 5.01 -16.13
N GLY A 180 12.85 4.62 -14.87
CA GLY A 180 11.89 5.24 -13.97
C GLY A 180 10.47 4.67 -14.03
N GLU A 181 10.17 3.75 -14.94
CA GLU A 181 8.90 3.01 -14.89
C GLU A 181 8.82 2.16 -13.63
N MET A 182 7.68 2.25 -12.94
CA MET A 182 7.41 1.49 -11.73
C MET A 182 6.55 0.28 -12.06
N GLY A 183 6.87 -0.85 -11.43
CA GLY A 183 6.11 -2.08 -11.66
C GLY A 183 6.42 -3.18 -10.67
N GLY A 184 5.73 -4.29 -10.83
CA GLY A 184 6.04 -5.52 -10.11
C GLY A 184 7.43 -6.03 -10.47
N ARG A 185 8.05 -6.75 -9.51
CA ARG A 185 9.38 -7.33 -9.72
C ARG A 185 9.39 -8.27 -10.93
N GLU A 186 10.41 -8.14 -11.77
CA GLU A 186 10.54 -8.91 -13.02
C GLU A 186 10.38 -10.43 -12.80
N SER A 187 10.91 -10.97 -11.69
CA SER A 187 10.79 -12.40 -11.35
C SER A 187 9.34 -12.89 -11.20
N TYR A 188 8.38 -11.98 -11.01
CA TYR A 188 6.96 -12.30 -10.88
C TYR A 188 6.12 -11.97 -12.13
N LYS A 189 6.72 -11.32 -13.13
CA LYS A 189 6.04 -10.89 -14.35
C LYS A 189 5.37 -12.02 -15.13
N ASN A 190 5.94 -13.23 -15.08
CA ASN A 190 5.39 -14.42 -15.74
C ASN A 190 4.89 -15.50 -14.76
N ALA A 191 4.84 -15.19 -13.47
CA ALA A 191 4.40 -16.16 -12.47
C ALA A 191 2.90 -16.45 -12.58
N SER A 192 2.50 -17.70 -12.32
CA SER A 192 1.08 -18.08 -12.30
C SER A 192 0.32 -17.38 -11.18
N LYS A 193 -0.99 -17.19 -11.34
CA LYS A 193 -1.85 -16.60 -10.30
C LYS A 193 -1.78 -17.40 -9.00
N ALA A 194 -1.71 -18.74 -9.07
CA ALA A 194 -1.60 -19.60 -7.90
C ALA A 194 -0.27 -19.36 -7.16
N THR A 195 0.84 -19.26 -7.90
CA THR A 195 2.16 -18.93 -7.34
C THR A 195 2.16 -17.55 -6.67
N LEU A 196 1.59 -16.54 -7.34
CA LEU A 196 1.49 -15.19 -6.77
C LEU A 196 0.65 -15.18 -5.49
N LYS A 197 -0.50 -15.87 -5.45
CA LYS A 197 -1.33 -15.98 -4.24
C LYS A 197 -0.59 -16.65 -3.09
N SER A 198 0.09 -17.77 -3.35
CA SER A 198 0.86 -18.50 -2.33
C SER A 198 1.97 -17.61 -1.75
N ASN A 199 2.76 -16.98 -2.62
CA ASN A 199 3.86 -16.10 -2.23
C ASN A 199 3.37 -14.86 -1.47
N CYS A 200 2.28 -14.24 -1.93
CA CYS A 200 1.69 -13.09 -1.26
C CYS A 200 1.21 -13.45 0.14
N ARG A 201 0.50 -14.56 0.30
CA ARG A 201 0.05 -15.04 1.62
C ARG A 201 1.22 -15.35 2.55
N GLY A 202 2.35 -15.78 2.00
CA GLY A 202 3.61 -15.99 2.73
C GLY A 202 4.40 -14.71 3.04
N GLY A 203 3.90 -13.54 2.65
CA GLY A 203 4.52 -12.24 2.98
C GLY A 203 5.51 -11.73 1.94
N ILE A 204 5.50 -12.25 0.71
CA ILE A 204 6.34 -11.74 -0.38
C ILE A 204 5.65 -10.54 -1.04
N ALA A 205 5.97 -9.33 -0.59
CA ALA A 205 5.33 -8.09 -1.00
C ALA A 205 5.34 -7.83 -2.52
N PRO A 206 6.42 -8.09 -3.29
CA PRO A 206 6.38 -7.94 -4.75
C PRO A 206 5.36 -8.87 -5.43
N ALA A 207 5.13 -10.07 -4.89
CA ALA A 207 4.10 -10.98 -5.42
C ALA A 207 2.69 -10.45 -5.13
N CYS A 208 2.48 -9.84 -3.96
CA CYS A 208 1.21 -9.17 -3.63
C CYS A 208 0.93 -8.03 -4.60
N TYR A 209 1.93 -7.18 -4.85
CA TYR A 209 1.78 -6.06 -5.78
C TYR A 209 1.45 -6.53 -7.19
N THR A 210 2.19 -7.50 -7.74
CA THR A 210 1.92 -8.05 -9.08
C THR A 210 0.51 -8.67 -9.16
N LEU A 211 0.05 -9.32 -8.09
CA LEU A 211 -1.29 -9.90 -8.06
C LEU A 211 -2.37 -8.79 -8.04
N LEU A 212 -2.17 -7.75 -7.24
CA LEU A 212 -3.06 -6.58 -7.16
C LEU A 212 -3.14 -5.85 -8.51
N GLU A 213 -1.99 -5.58 -9.14
CA GLU A 213 -1.88 -4.95 -10.46
C GLU A 213 -2.65 -5.74 -11.52
N ARG A 214 -2.46 -7.07 -11.59
CA ARG A 214 -3.18 -7.96 -12.52
C ARG A 214 -4.68 -8.06 -12.26
N SER A 215 -5.12 -7.76 -11.05
CA SER A 215 -6.55 -7.71 -10.70
C SER A 215 -7.21 -6.39 -11.09
N GLY A 216 -6.45 -5.42 -11.63
CA GLY A 216 -6.92 -4.05 -11.88
C GLY A 216 -7.10 -3.25 -10.58
N PHE A 217 -6.27 -3.51 -9.58
CA PHE A 217 -6.37 -2.90 -8.24
C PHE A 217 -7.67 -3.22 -7.51
N ASP A 218 -8.19 -4.43 -7.70
CA ASP A 218 -9.35 -4.89 -6.96
C ASP A 218 -9.00 -5.12 -5.48
N PRO A 219 -9.69 -4.49 -4.51
CA PRO A 219 -9.44 -4.68 -3.08
C PRO A 219 -9.56 -6.13 -2.61
N ASP A 220 -10.32 -6.97 -3.32
CA ASP A 220 -10.49 -8.40 -3.02
C ASP A 220 -9.55 -9.32 -3.84
N TYR A 221 -8.45 -8.76 -4.33
CA TYR A 221 -7.49 -9.40 -5.24
C TYR A 221 -6.95 -10.76 -4.74
N ILE A 222 -6.87 -10.94 -3.42
CA ILE A 222 -6.30 -12.15 -2.82
C ILE A 222 -7.29 -13.33 -2.83
N ASN A 223 -8.60 -13.05 -2.86
CA ASN A 223 -9.66 -14.06 -2.83
C ASN A 223 -10.13 -14.46 -4.24
N LYS A 224 -9.98 -13.55 -5.21
CA LYS A 224 -10.29 -13.78 -6.62
C LYS A 224 -9.15 -14.46 -7.34
#